data_75c25a64e3ad06fc7563758c7c0f3208
#
_entry.id   75c25a64e3ad06fc7563758c7c0f3208
#
_cell.length_a   1.000
_cell.length_b   1.000
_cell.length_c   1.000
_cell.angle_alpha   90.00
_cell.angle_beta   90.00
_cell.angle_gamma   90.00
#
_symmetry.space_group_name_H-M   'P 1'
#
loop_
_entity.id
_entity.type
_entity.pdbx_description
1 polymer ?
#
loop_
_entity_poly.entity_id
_entity_poly.type
_entity_poly.pdbx_seq_one_letter_code
_entity_poly.pdbx_strand_id
1 'polypeptide(L)'
;MQLEDLKAEYDKLQIKYGAKELISIYNGGCTNNPDICFVFMNQTGRNIASDPNWKGRRSPWIGTKNIWKLFYRIGLLDEKIYENIMSKKPQEWNEKFADLVYENVEKHKYFITNLESVHK
;
A
#
# COMPACT_ATOMS: atom_id res chain seq x y z
N MET A 1 -1.36 1.19 -21.51
CA MET A 1 -1.32 2.24 -20.47
C MET A 1 -0.25 1.90 -19.44
N GLN A 2 0.59 2.85 -19.11
CA GLN A 2 1.64 2.67 -18.11
C GLN A 2 1.11 3.01 -16.72
N LEU A 3 1.74 2.45 -15.68
CA LEU A 3 1.36 2.78 -14.29
C LEU A 3 1.47 4.28 -14.00
N GLU A 4 2.42 4.96 -14.63
CA GLU A 4 2.60 6.40 -14.45
C GLU A 4 1.37 7.20 -14.90
N ASP A 5 0.70 6.75 -15.97
CA ASP A 5 -0.52 7.38 -16.45
C ASP A 5 -1.67 7.22 -15.44
N LEU A 6 -1.73 6.04 -14.79
CA LEU A 6 -2.74 5.77 -13.76
C LEU A 6 -2.53 6.63 -12.52
N LYS A 7 -1.27 6.88 -12.15
CA LYS A 7 -0.95 7.75 -11.00
C LYS A 7 -1.52 9.15 -11.20
N ALA A 8 -1.36 9.72 -12.40
CA ALA A 8 -1.90 11.04 -12.72
C ALA A 8 -3.42 11.07 -12.58
N GLU A 9 -4.11 10.03 -13.05
CA GLU A 9 -5.57 9.94 -12.92
C GLU A 9 -6.00 9.79 -11.47
N TYR A 10 -5.30 9.00 -10.67
CA TYR A 10 -5.59 8.85 -9.24
C TYR A 10 -5.45 10.18 -8.51
N ASP A 11 -4.41 10.95 -8.82
CA ASP A 11 -4.20 12.25 -8.20
C ASP A 11 -5.33 13.23 -8.53
N LYS A 12 -5.79 13.24 -9.78
CA LYS A 12 -6.91 14.07 -10.20
C LYS A 12 -8.19 13.71 -9.44
N LEU A 13 -8.47 12.42 -9.30
CA LEU A 13 -9.65 11.95 -8.59
C LEU A 13 -9.59 12.29 -7.10
N GLN A 14 -8.42 12.17 -6.48
CA GLN A 14 -8.23 12.51 -5.08
C GLN A 14 -8.48 14.00 -4.83
N ILE A 15 -7.97 14.86 -5.69
CA ILE A 15 -8.17 16.32 -5.60
C ILE A 15 -9.66 16.66 -5.74
N LYS A 16 -10.34 16.01 -6.68
CA LYS A 16 -11.73 16.33 -7.00
C LYS A 16 -12.74 15.79 -5.99
N TYR A 17 -12.54 14.57 -5.51
CA TYR A 17 -13.56 13.85 -4.73
C TYR A 17 -13.11 13.42 -3.32
N GLY A 18 -11.83 13.46 -3.02
CA GLY A 18 -11.30 12.96 -1.77
C GLY A 18 -11.16 14.02 -0.69
N ALA A 19 -10.67 13.60 0.47
CA ALA A 19 -10.33 14.49 1.56
C ALA A 19 -9.14 15.37 1.14
N LYS A 20 -9.22 16.67 1.38
CA LYS A 20 -8.22 17.64 0.89
C LYS A 20 -6.85 17.47 1.53
N GLU A 21 -6.81 16.98 2.76
CA GLU A 21 -5.56 16.77 3.51
C GLU A 21 -4.84 15.47 3.17
N LEU A 22 -5.45 14.64 2.34
CA LEU A 22 -4.88 13.35 1.97
C LEU A 22 -4.44 13.33 0.52
N ILE A 23 -3.39 12.57 0.23
CA ILE A 23 -2.91 12.37 -1.12
C ILE A 23 -3.13 10.93 -1.56
N SER A 24 -3.07 10.71 -2.88
CA SER A 24 -3.40 9.43 -3.50
C SER A 24 -2.50 8.30 -3.04
N ILE A 25 -3.09 7.11 -2.90
CA ILE A 25 -2.37 5.86 -2.75
C ILE A 25 -2.44 5.12 -4.08
N TYR A 26 -1.30 4.65 -4.55
CA TYR A 26 -1.19 3.93 -5.80
C TYR A 26 -1.23 2.42 -5.53
N ASN A 27 -1.13 1.64 -6.59
CA ASN A 27 -1.07 0.18 -6.45
C ASN A 27 0.31 -0.24 -5.94
N GLY A 28 0.41 -1.43 -5.39
CA GLY A 28 1.67 -1.92 -4.89
C GLY A 28 1.91 -3.40 -5.15
N GLY A 29 3.19 -3.77 -5.22
CA GLY A 29 3.61 -5.16 -5.32
C GLY A 29 4.20 -5.52 -6.67
N CYS A 30 4.05 -6.80 -7.03
CA CYS A 30 4.62 -7.36 -8.25
C CYS A 30 3.81 -6.93 -9.47
N THR A 31 4.43 -6.20 -10.39
CA THR A 31 3.77 -5.75 -11.63
C THR A 31 4.14 -6.61 -12.85
N ASN A 32 5.09 -7.53 -12.69
CA ASN A 32 5.55 -8.39 -13.78
C ASN A 32 5.10 -9.83 -13.53
N ASN A 33 3.96 -10.19 -14.12
CA ASN A 33 3.35 -11.52 -13.99
C ASN A 33 3.09 -11.93 -12.55
N PRO A 34 2.29 -11.18 -11.78
CA PRO A 34 1.95 -11.61 -10.43
C PRO A 34 1.13 -12.90 -10.46
N ASP A 35 1.34 -13.75 -9.47
CA ASP A 35 0.57 -14.98 -9.33
C ASP A 35 -0.85 -14.68 -8.79
N ILE A 36 -0.97 -13.64 -7.98
CA ILE A 36 -2.22 -13.26 -7.32
C ILE A 36 -2.37 -11.74 -7.38
N CYS A 37 -3.59 -11.29 -7.61
CA CYS A 37 -3.95 -9.88 -7.49
C CYS A 37 -5.04 -9.74 -6.44
N PHE A 38 -4.76 -8.99 -5.37
CA PHE A 38 -5.74 -8.70 -4.33
C PHE A 38 -6.39 -7.36 -4.62
N VAL A 39 -7.72 -7.35 -4.67
CA VAL A 39 -8.50 -6.14 -4.91
C VAL A 39 -9.33 -5.86 -3.66
N PHE A 40 -9.10 -4.71 -3.05
CA PHE A 40 -9.84 -4.29 -1.86
C PHE A 40 -10.86 -3.22 -2.24
N MET A 41 -11.92 -3.12 -1.43
CA MET A 41 -13.02 -2.23 -1.73
C MET A 41 -12.62 -0.75 -1.59
N ASN A 42 -11.97 -0.39 -0.50
CA ASN A 42 -11.67 1.00 -0.19
C ASN A 42 -10.27 1.18 0.36
N GLN A 43 -9.71 2.35 0.12
CA GLN A 43 -8.50 2.79 0.79
C GLN A 43 -8.85 3.43 2.13
N THR A 44 -7.98 3.28 3.12
CA THR A 44 -8.15 3.93 4.42
C THR A 44 -7.29 5.18 4.51
N GLY A 45 -7.85 6.26 5.04
CA GLY A 45 -7.09 7.47 5.35
C GLY A 45 -6.10 7.29 6.49
N ARG A 46 -6.14 6.15 7.18
CA ARG A 46 -5.17 5.79 8.22
C ARG A 46 -3.83 5.32 7.65
N ASN A 47 -3.78 5.04 6.37
CA ASN A 47 -2.53 4.67 5.70
C ASN A 47 -1.58 5.86 5.78
N ILE A 48 -0.42 5.67 6.41
CA ILE A 48 0.54 6.74 6.63
C ILE A 48 1.06 7.33 5.31
N ALA A 49 1.04 6.55 4.24
CA ALA A 49 1.45 7.03 2.92
C ALA A 49 0.46 8.03 2.31
N SER A 50 -0.72 8.22 2.91
CA SER A 50 -1.67 9.27 2.50
C SER A 50 -1.30 10.65 3.07
N ASP A 51 -0.42 10.69 4.07
CA ASP A 51 0.04 11.94 4.65
C ASP A 51 0.92 12.69 3.65
N PRO A 52 0.65 13.98 3.37
CA PRO A 52 1.49 14.77 2.46
C PRO A 52 2.97 14.84 2.87
N ASN A 53 3.28 14.64 4.13
CA ASN A 53 4.67 14.63 4.62
C ASN A 53 5.41 13.31 4.33
N TRP A 54 4.69 12.26 3.95
CA TRP A 54 5.29 10.98 3.60
C TRP A 54 6.00 11.10 2.26
N LYS A 55 7.29 10.77 2.22
CA LYS A 55 8.13 10.93 1.03
C LYS A 55 8.45 9.60 0.33
N GLY A 56 7.99 8.47 0.89
CA GLY A 56 8.23 7.15 0.34
C GLY A 56 7.18 6.73 -0.68
N ARG A 57 7.15 5.42 -0.95
CA ARG A 57 6.17 4.86 -1.89
C ARG A 57 4.75 5.04 -1.37
N ARG A 58 3.84 5.29 -2.27
CA ARG A 58 2.43 5.48 -1.95
C ARG A 58 1.63 4.23 -2.29
N SER A 59 1.95 3.18 -1.56
CA SER A 59 1.35 1.86 -1.76
C SER A 59 0.30 1.57 -0.68
N PRO A 60 -0.64 0.64 -0.93
CA PRO A 60 -1.69 0.34 0.03
C PRO A 60 -1.17 -0.20 1.37
N TRP A 61 -1.89 0.09 2.43
CA TRP A 61 -1.75 -0.53 3.76
C TRP A 61 -0.44 -0.25 4.50
N ILE A 62 0.31 0.78 4.11
CA ILE A 62 1.52 1.21 4.85
C ILE A 62 1.08 1.77 6.21
N GLY A 63 1.68 1.26 7.29
CA GLY A 63 1.36 1.70 8.64
C GLY A 63 0.18 0.98 9.29
N THR A 64 -0.38 -0.04 8.63
CA THR A 64 -1.46 -0.84 9.18
C THR A 64 -0.95 -2.23 9.59
N LYS A 65 -1.78 -3.00 10.29
CA LYS A 65 -1.37 -4.34 10.76
C LYS A 65 -2.26 -5.47 10.26
N ASN A 66 -3.57 -5.25 10.24
CA ASN A 66 -4.52 -6.35 10.05
C ASN A 66 -4.36 -7.07 8.73
N ILE A 67 -4.15 -6.33 7.65
CA ILE A 67 -3.98 -6.96 6.33
C ILE A 67 -2.71 -7.79 6.26
N TRP A 68 -1.65 -7.35 6.93
CA TRP A 68 -0.38 -8.07 6.96
C TRP A 68 -0.48 -9.36 7.77
N LYS A 69 -1.31 -9.41 8.81
CA LYS A 69 -1.64 -10.65 9.52
C LYS A 69 -2.27 -11.66 8.58
N LEU A 70 -3.21 -11.21 7.74
CA LEU A 70 -3.86 -12.08 6.76
C LEU A 70 -2.83 -12.63 5.77
N PHE A 71 -2.01 -11.77 5.17
CA PHE A 71 -1.00 -12.22 4.22
C PHE A 71 -0.01 -13.19 4.85
N TYR A 72 0.38 -12.96 6.09
CA TYR A 72 1.25 -13.89 6.81
C TYR A 72 0.58 -15.27 6.99
N ARG A 73 -0.67 -15.28 7.40
CA ARG A 73 -1.44 -16.52 7.63
C ARG A 73 -1.59 -17.37 6.37
N ILE A 74 -1.68 -16.75 5.22
CA ILE A 74 -1.81 -17.48 3.95
C ILE A 74 -0.47 -17.73 3.26
N GLY A 75 0.64 -17.44 3.95
CA GLY A 75 1.97 -17.78 3.46
C GLY A 75 2.58 -16.77 2.50
N LEU A 76 2.08 -15.54 2.48
CA LEU A 76 2.51 -14.51 1.54
C LEU A 76 3.34 -13.40 2.19
N LEU A 77 3.89 -13.65 3.37
CA LEU A 77 4.74 -12.69 4.07
C LEU A 77 5.76 -13.45 4.90
N ASP A 78 7.03 -13.07 4.80
CA ASP A 78 8.08 -13.71 5.58
C ASP A 78 7.94 -13.39 7.06
N GLU A 79 8.30 -14.35 7.91
CA GLU A 79 8.12 -14.24 9.36
C GLU A 79 8.84 -13.02 9.95
N LYS A 80 10.06 -12.76 9.52
CA LYS A 80 10.83 -11.59 10.00
C LYS A 80 10.14 -10.28 9.70
N ILE A 81 9.60 -10.14 8.49
CA ILE A 81 8.87 -8.94 8.09
C ILE A 81 7.60 -8.82 8.93
N TYR A 82 6.88 -9.93 9.10
CA TYR A 82 5.68 -9.96 9.92
C TYR A 82 5.95 -9.51 11.36
N GLU A 83 6.99 -10.05 11.99
CA GLU A 83 7.36 -9.69 13.37
C GLU A 83 7.68 -8.20 13.48
N ASN A 84 8.39 -7.64 12.51
CA ASN A 84 8.70 -6.23 12.48
C ASN A 84 7.46 -5.36 12.34
N ILE A 85 6.50 -5.77 11.50
CA ILE A 85 5.24 -5.06 11.35
C ILE A 85 4.47 -5.06 12.68
N MET A 86 4.38 -6.22 13.33
CA MET A 86 3.62 -6.33 14.57
C MET A 86 4.22 -5.53 15.72
N SER A 87 5.54 -5.32 15.72
CA SER A 87 6.23 -4.59 16.78
C SER A 87 6.22 -3.08 16.58
N LYS A 88 5.79 -2.58 15.44
CA LYS A 88 5.81 -1.14 15.12
C LYS A 88 4.43 -0.51 15.28
N LYS A 89 4.41 0.71 15.80
CA LYS A 89 3.24 1.58 15.70
C LYS A 89 3.17 2.16 14.27
N PRO A 90 1.99 2.59 13.80
CA PRO A 90 1.88 3.14 12.44
C PRO A 90 2.90 4.25 12.13
N GLN A 91 3.12 5.15 13.07
CA GLN A 91 4.02 6.28 12.88
C GLN A 91 5.51 5.90 12.98
N GLU A 92 5.82 4.67 13.38
CA GLU A 92 7.19 4.16 13.42
C GLU A 92 7.66 3.60 12.07
N TRP A 93 6.73 3.42 11.13
CA TRP A 93 7.09 3.05 9.77
C TRP A 93 7.82 4.23 9.11
N ASN A 94 8.92 3.94 8.45
CA ASN A 94 9.59 4.90 7.59
C ASN A 94 9.62 4.41 6.16
N GLU A 95 10.10 5.24 5.23
CA GLU A 95 10.13 4.94 3.81
C GLU A 95 10.94 3.67 3.53
N LYS A 96 12.05 3.50 4.21
CA LYS A 96 12.93 2.33 4.04
C LYS A 96 12.24 1.04 4.47
N PHE A 97 11.51 1.07 5.58
CA PHE A 97 10.77 -0.11 6.05
C PHE A 97 9.62 -0.46 5.10
N ALA A 98 8.92 0.54 4.61
CA ALA A 98 7.87 0.33 3.61
C ALA A 98 8.41 -0.35 2.36
N ASP A 99 9.60 0.06 1.90
CA ASP A 99 10.26 -0.57 0.77
C ASP A 99 10.59 -2.04 1.06
N LEU A 100 11.07 -2.34 2.25
CA LEU A 100 11.37 -3.73 2.66
C LEU A 100 10.11 -4.60 2.63
N VAL A 101 8.99 -4.08 3.14
CA VAL A 101 7.72 -4.81 3.13
C VAL A 101 7.28 -5.08 1.69
N TYR A 102 7.34 -4.09 0.80
CA TYR A 102 6.92 -4.26 -0.58
C TYR A 102 7.89 -5.07 -1.43
N GLU A 103 9.18 -5.09 -1.10
CA GLU A 103 10.11 -6.05 -1.69
C GLU A 103 9.69 -7.48 -1.34
N ASN A 104 9.19 -7.69 -0.13
CA ASN A 104 8.67 -9.00 0.28
C ASN A 104 7.38 -9.36 -0.46
N VAL A 105 6.50 -8.40 -0.70
CA VAL A 105 5.32 -8.58 -1.55
C VAL A 105 5.72 -9.02 -2.96
N GLU A 106 6.69 -8.36 -3.54
CA GLU A 106 7.21 -8.69 -4.88
C GLU A 106 7.82 -10.09 -4.91
N LYS A 107 8.56 -10.47 -3.88
CA LYS A 107 9.15 -11.80 -3.75
C LYS A 107 8.08 -12.91 -3.80
N HIS A 108 6.96 -12.67 -3.15
CA HIS A 108 5.83 -13.62 -3.11
C HIS A 108 4.89 -13.47 -4.30
N LYS A 109 5.21 -12.60 -5.24
CA LYS A 109 4.53 -12.44 -6.54
C LYS A 109 3.06 -12.12 -6.44
N TYR A 110 2.68 -11.20 -5.56
CA TYR A 110 1.32 -10.70 -5.55
C TYR A 110 1.27 -9.18 -5.70
N PHE A 111 0.12 -8.71 -6.16
CA PHE A 111 -0.14 -7.31 -6.46
C PHE A 111 -1.35 -6.87 -5.64
N ILE A 112 -1.30 -5.68 -5.10
CA ILE A 112 -2.36 -5.13 -4.26
C ILE A 112 -2.93 -3.88 -4.92
N THR A 113 -4.24 -3.85 -5.10
CA THR A 113 -4.94 -2.69 -5.62
C THR A 113 -6.25 -2.50 -4.87
N ASN A 114 -6.92 -1.39 -5.12
CA ASN A 114 -8.20 -1.08 -4.51
C ASN A 114 -9.22 -0.76 -5.59
N LEU A 115 -10.47 -1.12 -5.33
CA LEU A 115 -11.56 -0.82 -6.24
C LEU A 115 -11.82 0.68 -6.30
N GLU A 116 -11.76 1.36 -5.15
CA GLU A 116 -11.79 2.82 -5.08
C GLU A 116 -10.40 3.35 -4.78
N SER A 117 -9.94 4.32 -5.57
CA SER A 117 -8.61 4.94 -5.41
C SER A 117 -8.67 6.31 -4.72
N VAL A 118 -9.84 6.71 -4.26
CA VAL A 118 -10.06 8.02 -3.64
C VAL A 118 -10.29 7.86 -2.15
N HIS A 119 -9.51 8.59 -1.34
CA HIS A 119 -9.70 8.68 0.11
C HIS A 119 -10.79 9.71 0.42
N LYS A 120 -11.78 9.29 1.16
CA LYS A 120 -12.87 10.17 1.57
C LYS A 120 -12.85 10.49 3.05
#